data_2c54cc62a58bba65dab97e552df80dde
#
_entry.id   2c54cc62a58bba65dab97e552df80dde
#
_cell.length_a   1.000
_cell.length_b   1.000
_cell.length_c   1.000
_cell.angle_alpha   90.00
_cell.angle_beta   90.00
_cell.angle_gamma   90.00
#
_symmetry.space_group_name_H-M   'P 1'
#
loop_
_entity.id
_entity.type
_entity.pdbx_description
1 polymer ?
#
loop_
_entity_poly.entity_id
_entity_poly.type
_entity_poly.pdbx_seq_one_letter_code
_entity_poly.pdbx_strand_id
1 'polypeptide(L)'
;ATSTAALPAWMVKKYPETMSTDYEGRHHKFGARHNFCPNSLVYQKYAKALATELAKRYSCNKNISVWHINNEYGGYCYCDNCQKQFRVWLKDKYKTLDAVNDAWNTEFWGHTFYDWDEIVVPNELSEEAWGGMTSFAGISTDYRRFYSDSMLNCYKLERDAVKAIIPDALVTTNLMGTFKGLDYFKWAKEMDIVSWDNYPAYDTPWSMVCLLYTSDAADERS
;
A
#
# COMPACT_ATOMS: atom_id res chain seq x y z
N ALA A 1 -11.71 2.77 -14.40
CA ALA A 1 -10.95 2.32 -13.21
C ALA A 1 -11.25 0.86 -12.91
N THR A 2 -10.26 0.12 -12.38
CA THR A 2 -10.53 -1.17 -11.74
C THR A 2 -11.20 -0.93 -10.38
N SER A 3 -12.14 -1.79 -9.97
CA SER A 3 -12.90 -1.58 -8.74
C SER A 3 -12.36 -2.40 -7.55
N THR A 4 -11.05 -2.56 -7.47
CA THR A 4 -10.36 -3.43 -6.49
C THR A 4 -10.16 -2.79 -5.12
N ALA A 5 -10.46 -1.49 -4.98
CA ALA A 5 -10.41 -0.78 -3.70
C ALA A 5 -11.43 -1.26 -2.65
N ALA A 6 -12.51 -1.89 -3.10
CA ALA A 6 -13.57 -2.41 -2.25
C ALA A 6 -13.85 -3.87 -2.57
N LEU A 7 -13.90 -4.72 -1.55
CA LEU A 7 -14.16 -6.15 -1.72
C LEU A 7 -15.66 -6.44 -1.78
N PRO A 8 -16.11 -7.32 -2.69
CA PRO A 8 -17.52 -7.73 -2.73
C PRO A 8 -17.87 -8.64 -1.55
N ALA A 9 -19.12 -8.57 -1.09
CA ALA A 9 -19.60 -9.29 0.08
C ALA A 9 -19.37 -10.81 0.03
N TRP A 10 -19.54 -11.42 -1.15
CA TRP A 10 -19.32 -12.85 -1.33
C TRP A 10 -17.85 -13.26 -1.07
N MET A 11 -16.91 -12.38 -1.44
CA MET A 11 -15.47 -12.62 -1.25
C MET A 11 -15.08 -12.54 0.22
N VAL A 12 -15.57 -11.51 0.91
CA VAL A 12 -15.34 -11.34 2.37
C VAL A 12 -15.96 -12.50 3.16
N LYS A 13 -17.15 -12.97 2.75
CA LYS A 13 -17.80 -14.13 3.39
C LYS A 13 -17.00 -15.42 3.19
N LYS A 14 -16.46 -15.64 1.98
CA LYS A 14 -15.76 -16.88 1.62
C LYS A 14 -14.30 -16.89 2.07
N TYR A 15 -13.67 -15.72 2.10
CA TYR A 15 -12.26 -15.52 2.36
C TYR A 15 -12.05 -14.36 3.35
N PRO A 16 -12.42 -14.51 4.63
CA PRO A 16 -12.35 -13.44 5.62
C PRO A 16 -10.93 -12.91 5.83
N GLU A 17 -9.90 -13.71 5.57
CA GLU A 17 -8.48 -13.34 5.64
C GLU A 17 -8.06 -12.29 4.57
N THR A 18 -8.95 -11.96 3.64
CA THR A 18 -8.74 -10.87 2.69
C THR A 18 -8.92 -9.50 3.32
N MET A 19 -9.62 -9.43 4.46
CA MET A 19 -9.83 -8.18 5.16
C MET A 19 -8.61 -7.78 5.99
N SER A 20 -8.37 -6.48 6.06
CA SER A 20 -7.29 -5.93 6.88
C SER A 20 -7.60 -6.04 8.37
N THR A 21 -6.54 -6.06 9.17
CA THR A 21 -6.58 -5.96 10.63
C THR A 21 -5.98 -4.62 11.02
N ASP A 22 -6.66 -3.87 11.87
CA ASP A 22 -6.19 -2.59 12.37
C ASP A 22 -5.08 -2.73 13.43
N TYR A 23 -4.56 -1.62 13.90
CA TYR A 23 -3.48 -1.58 14.89
C TYR A 23 -3.88 -2.16 16.25
N GLU A 24 -5.19 -2.09 16.59
CA GLU A 24 -5.75 -2.68 17.82
C GLU A 24 -6.09 -4.18 17.68
N GLY A 25 -5.78 -4.79 16.52
CA GLY A 25 -6.00 -6.22 16.27
C GLY A 25 -7.42 -6.57 15.81
N ARG A 26 -8.27 -5.59 15.49
CA ARG A 26 -9.65 -5.82 15.04
C ARG A 26 -9.68 -6.05 13.54
N HIS A 27 -10.36 -7.09 13.09
CA HIS A 27 -10.61 -7.32 11.67
C HIS A 27 -11.67 -6.37 11.12
N HIS A 28 -11.34 -5.71 10.01
CA HIS A 28 -12.33 -4.97 9.25
C HIS A 28 -13.42 -5.90 8.68
N LYS A 29 -14.59 -5.32 8.44
CA LYS A 29 -15.74 -6.02 7.89
C LYS A 29 -16.10 -5.47 6.53
N PHE A 30 -16.95 -6.21 5.80
CA PHE A 30 -17.54 -5.74 4.56
C PHE A 30 -18.20 -4.37 4.71
N GLY A 31 -18.09 -3.55 3.67
CA GLY A 31 -18.86 -2.32 3.52
C GLY A 31 -18.06 -1.06 3.20
N ALA A 32 -16.82 -0.94 3.65
CA ALA A 32 -15.95 0.19 3.31
C ALA A 32 -15.01 -0.12 2.13
N ARG A 33 -14.22 0.86 1.73
CA ARG A 33 -13.09 0.69 0.81
C ARG A 33 -11.76 0.76 1.59
N HIS A 34 -10.66 0.34 0.96
CA HIS A 34 -9.29 0.31 1.53
C HIS A 34 -9.17 -0.55 2.80
N ASN A 35 -10.02 -1.55 2.92
CA ASN A 35 -10.09 -2.46 4.06
C ASN A 35 -9.62 -3.89 3.72
N PHE A 36 -8.84 -4.03 2.66
CA PHE A 36 -8.24 -5.30 2.24
C PHE A 36 -6.80 -5.46 2.76
N CYS A 37 -6.35 -6.70 2.88
CA CYS A 37 -4.97 -7.02 3.13
C CYS A 37 -4.19 -7.10 1.80
N PRO A 38 -3.19 -6.22 1.54
CA PRO A 38 -2.40 -6.25 0.30
C PRO A 38 -1.58 -7.54 0.15
N ASN A 39 -1.29 -8.22 1.25
CA ASN A 39 -0.52 -9.45 1.29
C ASN A 39 -1.39 -10.73 1.27
N SER A 40 -2.70 -10.61 1.11
CA SER A 40 -3.59 -11.74 0.88
C SER A 40 -3.43 -12.25 -0.55
N LEU A 41 -2.98 -13.48 -0.71
CA LEU A 41 -2.85 -14.14 -2.03
C LEU A 41 -4.22 -14.27 -2.73
N VAL A 42 -5.28 -14.43 -1.96
CA VAL A 42 -6.65 -14.48 -2.50
C VAL A 42 -7.04 -13.12 -3.08
N TYR A 43 -6.82 -12.03 -2.35
CA TYR A 43 -7.04 -10.69 -2.87
C TYR A 43 -6.27 -10.45 -4.16
N GLN A 44 -4.96 -10.69 -4.14
CA GLN A 44 -4.08 -10.51 -5.30
C GLN A 44 -4.55 -11.32 -6.52
N LYS A 45 -4.96 -12.58 -6.31
CA LYS A 45 -5.49 -13.44 -7.37
C LYS A 45 -6.72 -12.84 -8.04
N TYR A 46 -7.69 -12.39 -7.24
CA TYR A 46 -8.95 -11.85 -7.79
C TYR A 46 -8.78 -10.44 -8.36
N ALA A 47 -7.93 -9.60 -7.77
CA ALA A 47 -7.58 -8.29 -8.33
C ALA A 47 -6.94 -8.43 -9.72
N LYS A 48 -5.94 -9.30 -9.84
CA LYS A 48 -5.31 -9.63 -11.13
C LYS A 48 -6.31 -10.17 -12.13
N ALA A 49 -7.17 -11.10 -11.72
CA ALA A 49 -8.16 -11.70 -12.61
C ALA A 49 -9.15 -10.65 -13.13
N LEU A 50 -9.63 -9.75 -12.26
CA LEU A 50 -10.54 -8.67 -12.65
C LEU A 50 -9.87 -7.71 -13.66
N ALA A 51 -8.63 -7.26 -13.37
CA ALA A 51 -7.88 -6.40 -14.28
C ALA A 51 -7.66 -7.07 -15.64
N THR A 52 -7.33 -8.36 -15.66
CA THR A 52 -7.16 -9.16 -16.88
C THR A 52 -8.45 -9.22 -17.70
N GLU A 53 -9.58 -9.54 -17.08
CA GLU A 53 -10.86 -9.67 -17.78
C GLU A 53 -11.38 -8.32 -18.30
N LEU A 54 -11.17 -7.24 -17.55
CA LEU A 54 -11.46 -5.89 -18.04
C LEU A 54 -10.59 -5.53 -19.24
N ALA A 55 -9.28 -5.81 -19.17
CA ALA A 55 -8.37 -5.55 -20.28
C ALA A 55 -8.77 -6.34 -21.55
N LYS A 56 -9.07 -7.63 -21.43
CA LYS A 56 -9.56 -8.45 -22.56
C LYS A 56 -10.83 -7.88 -23.17
N ARG A 57 -11.81 -7.54 -22.33
CA ARG A 57 -13.11 -7.04 -22.77
C ARG A 57 -13.02 -5.72 -23.52
N TYR A 58 -12.12 -4.85 -23.09
CA TYR A 58 -12.02 -3.48 -23.61
C TYR A 58 -10.77 -3.19 -24.44
N SER A 59 -9.96 -4.20 -24.78
CA SER A 59 -8.72 -4.05 -25.56
C SER A 59 -8.91 -3.35 -26.90
N CYS A 60 -10.05 -3.57 -27.56
CA CYS A 60 -10.35 -2.96 -28.87
C CYS A 60 -11.08 -1.60 -28.75
N ASN A 61 -11.35 -1.10 -27.55
CA ASN A 61 -12.08 0.15 -27.37
C ASN A 61 -11.12 1.35 -27.43
N LYS A 62 -11.08 2.02 -28.56
CA LYS A 62 -10.22 3.18 -28.84
C LYS A 62 -10.57 4.44 -28.02
N ASN A 63 -11.72 4.44 -27.33
CA ASN A 63 -12.12 5.58 -26.49
C ASN A 63 -11.52 5.51 -25.07
N ILE A 64 -10.81 4.42 -24.72
CA ILE A 64 -10.08 4.33 -23.46
C ILE A 64 -8.67 4.88 -23.67
N SER A 65 -8.43 6.06 -23.14
CA SER A 65 -7.13 6.74 -23.22
C SER A 65 -6.19 6.35 -22.07
N VAL A 66 -6.73 6.08 -20.89
CA VAL A 66 -5.95 5.77 -19.67
C VAL A 66 -6.66 4.70 -18.84
N TRP A 67 -5.87 3.80 -18.27
CA TRP A 67 -6.32 2.80 -17.30
C TRP A 67 -5.99 3.27 -15.88
N HIS A 68 -7.02 3.44 -15.07
CA HIS A 68 -6.88 3.81 -13.67
C HIS A 68 -7.01 2.54 -12.82
N ILE A 69 -5.93 2.17 -12.12
CA ILE A 69 -5.88 0.98 -11.27
C ILE A 69 -6.30 1.34 -9.84
N ASN A 70 -7.25 0.59 -9.30
CA ASN A 70 -7.75 0.77 -7.93
C ASN A 70 -8.24 2.21 -7.69
N ASN A 71 -8.06 2.74 -6.49
CA ASN A 71 -8.32 4.12 -6.13
C ASN A 71 -7.66 4.44 -4.79
N GLU A 72 -6.88 5.52 -4.71
CA GLU A 72 -6.33 6.04 -3.45
C GLU A 72 -5.71 4.95 -2.56
N TYR A 73 -4.72 4.24 -3.06
CA TYR A 73 -4.03 3.24 -2.24
C TYR A 73 -3.62 3.81 -0.88
N GLY A 74 -4.04 3.15 0.21
CA GLY A 74 -3.80 3.65 1.55
C GLY A 74 -4.30 2.70 2.64
N GLY A 75 -4.39 3.21 3.86
CA GLY A 75 -4.70 2.40 5.03
C GLY A 75 -3.48 1.62 5.53
N TYR A 76 -3.71 0.75 6.50
CA TYR A 76 -2.71 -0.19 7.04
C TYR A 76 -3.38 -1.53 7.36
N CYS A 77 -2.58 -2.58 7.38
CA CYS A 77 -3.04 -3.91 7.78
C CYS A 77 -1.94 -4.57 8.62
N TYR A 78 -2.30 -5.08 9.77
CA TYR A 78 -1.40 -5.70 10.76
C TYR A 78 -1.75 -7.18 11.01
N CYS A 79 -2.26 -7.88 10.00
CA CYS A 79 -2.66 -9.28 10.11
C CYS A 79 -1.46 -10.24 9.96
N ASP A 80 -1.71 -11.52 10.20
CA ASP A 80 -0.69 -12.59 10.08
C ASP A 80 -0.07 -12.69 8.70
N ASN A 81 -0.82 -12.42 7.62
CA ASN A 81 -0.25 -12.40 6.27
C ASN A 81 0.78 -11.27 6.13
N CYS A 82 0.47 -10.09 6.67
CA CYS A 82 1.41 -8.97 6.68
C CYS A 82 2.62 -9.29 7.55
N GLN A 83 2.45 -9.92 8.71
CA GLN A 83 3.57 -10.32 9.57
C GLN A 83 4.53 -11.29 8.87
N LYS A 84 4.00 -12.32 8.20
CA LYS A 84 4.80 -13.26 7.42
C LYS A 84 5.58 -12.57 6.31
N GLN A 85 4.94 -11.69 5.55
CA GLN A 85 5.58 -10.98 4.45
C GLN A 85 6.56 -9.90 4.94
N PHE A 86 6.30 -9.28 6.09
CA PHE A 86 7.22 -8.34 6.71
C PHE A 86 8.54 -9.01 7.08
N ARG A 87 8.49 -10.21 7.67
CA ARG A 87 9.70 -11.01 7.96
C ARG A 87 10.49 -11.34 6.69
N VAL A 88 9.81 -11.67 5.59
CA VAL A 88 10.46 -11.90 4.29
C VAL A 88 11.14 -10.62 3.79
N TRP A 89 10.45 -9.50 3.87
CA TRP A 89 10.98 -8.19 3.46
C TRP A 89 12.19 -7.76 4.29
N LEU A 90 12.15 -8.00 5.61
CA LEU A 90 13.29 -7.75 6.49
C LEU A 90 14.50 -8.64 6.16
N LYS A 91 14.28 -9.93 5.89
CA LYS A 91 15.33 -10.84 5.45
C LYS A 91 15.98 -10.38 4.14
N ASP A 92 15.19 -9.87 3.22
CA ASP A 92 15.73 -9.32 1.98
C ASP A 92 16.50 -8.02 2.20
N LYS A 93 16.02 -7.13 3.06
CA LYS A 93 16.66 -5.85 3.35
C LYS A 93 17.95 -6.00 4.14
N TYR A 94 17.92 -6.75 5.25
CA TYR A 94 19.00 -6.79 6.24
C TYR A 94 19.91 -8.00 6.11
N LYS A 95 19.47 -9.07 5.50
CA LYS A 95 20.14 -10.38 5.28
C LYS A 95 20.34 -11.19 6.57
N THR A 96 20.69 -10.56 7.67
CA THR A 96 20.90 -11.22 8.97
C THR A 96 20.04 -10.62 10.07
N LEU A 97 19.76 -11.39 11.10
CA LEU A 97 19.00 -10.92 12.25
C LEU A 97 19.82 -9.92 13.09
N ASP A 98 21.14 -10.12 13.18
CA ASP A 98 22.04 -9.18 13.86
C ASP A 98 21.97 -7.80 13.23
N ALA A 99 21.93 -7.72 11.89
CA ALA A 99 21.79 -6.44 11.20
C ALA A 99 20.43 -5.75 11.47
N VAL A 100 19.36 -6.51 11.73
CA VAL A 100 18.09 -5.96 12.20
C VAL A 100 18.23 -5.42 13.62
N ASN A 101 18.82 -6.21 14.52
CA ASN A 101 19.05 -5.83 15.91
C ASN A 101 19.87 -4.54 15.99
N ASP A 102 20.97 -4.45 15.25
CA ASP A 102 21.82 -3.26 15.17
C ASP A 102 21.03 -2.04 14.64
N ALA A 103 20.33 -2.20 13.52
CA ALA A 103 19.58 -1.12 12.88
C ALA A 103 18.42 -0.59 13.73
N TRP A 104 17.81 -1.44 14.55
CA TRP A 104 16.71 -1.08 15.43
C TRP A 104 17.17 -0.74 16.85
N ASN A 105 18.46 -0.92 17.16
CA ASN A 105 19.05 -0.73 18.49
C ASN A 105 18.29 -1.51 19.57
N THR A 106 18.21 -2.83 19.38
CA THR A 106 17.35 -3.71 20.19
C THR A 106 17.96 -4.11 21.53
N GLU A 107 19.19 -3.71 21.85
CA GLU A 107 19.88 -3.98 23.14
C GLU A 107 19.28 -3.19 24.32
N PHE A 108 17.96 -3.11 24.37
CA PHE A 108 17.26 -2.32 25.38
C PHE A 108 15.98 -3.03 25.80
N TRP A 109 15.75 -3.18 27.08
CA TRP A 109 14.56 -3.80 27.66
C TRP A 109 14.16 -5.17 27.07
N GLY A 110 15.15 -6.00 26.70
CA GLY A 110 14.89 -7.34 26.17
C GLY A 110 14.30 -7.35 24.75
N HIS A 111 14.54 -6.31 23.96
CA HIS A 111 14.04 -6.21 22.58
C HIS A 111 14.87 -6.97 21.56
N THR A 112 16.02 -7.55 21.94
CA THR A 112 16.89 -8.30 21.04
C THR A 112 16.19 -9.54 20.52
N PHE A 113 16.16 -9.69 19.19
CA PHE A 113 15.61 -10.84 18.51
C PHE A 113 16.69 -11.90 18.30
N TYR A 114 16.37 -13.15 18.62
CA TYR A 114 17.22 -14.32 18.43
C TYR A 114 16.69 -15.24 17.32
N ASP A 115 15.43 -15.09 16.92
CA ASP A 115 14.82 -15.76 15.78
C ASP A 115 13.95 -14.79 15.00
N TRP A 116 13.86 -15.01 13.68
CA TRP A 116 12.98 -14.22 12.80
C TRP A 116 11.50 -14.32 13.20
N ASP A 117 11.11 -15.45 13.77
CA ASP A 117 9.73 -15.69 14.17
C ASP A 117 9.31 -14.91 15.42
N GLU A 118 10.25 -14.36 16.16
CA GLU A 118 9.98 -13.46 17.29
C GLU A 118 9.53 -12.05 16.83
N ILE A 119 9.84 -11.68 15.59
CA ILE A 119 9.43 -10.37 15.06
C ILE A 119 7.92 -10.38 14.77
N VAL A 120 7.18 -9.52 15.46
CA VAL A 120 5.75 -9.27 15.23
C VAL A 120 5.53 -7.95 14.50
N VAL A 121 4.36 -7.78 13.88
CA VAL A 121 3.98 -6.48 13.33
C VAL A 121 3.70 -5.49 14.46
N PRO A 122 3.89 -4.19 14.25
CA PRO A 122 3.48 -3.17 15.20
C PRO A 122 2.01 -3.35 15.61
N ASN A 123 1.72 -3.22 16.89
CA ASN A 123 0.35 -3.27 17.40
C ASN A 123 0.24 -2.50 18.72
N GLU A 124 -0.98 -2.16 19.12
CA GLU A 124 -1.23 -1.33 20.29
C GLU A 124 -0.65 -1.92 21.57
N LEU A 125 -0.69 -3.24 21.72
CA LEU A 125 -0.24 -3.91 22.93
C LEU A 125 1.29 -4.03 23.04
N SER A 126 2.01 -4.05 21.92
CA SER A 126 3.48 -4.12 21.92
C SER A 126 4.14 -2.75 21.86
N GLU A 127 3.44 -1.75 21.37
CA GLU A 127 3.92 -0.37 21.27
C GLU A 127 3.17 0.55 22.24
N GLU A 128 2.85 0.04 23.44
CA GLU A 128 2.12 0.79 24.45
C GLU A 128 2.69 2.21 24.57
N ALA A 129 1.87 3.14 24.15
CA ALA A 129 2.29 4.51 23.98
C ALA A 129 2.29 5.23 25.32
N TRP A 130 3.44 5.57 25.81
CA TRP A 130 3.59 6.61 26.81
C TRP A 130 3.20 7.94 26.17
N GLY A 131 1.92 8.30 26.28
CA GLY A 131 1.41 9.55 25.69
C GLY A 131 1.52 9.64 24.16
N GLY A 132 1.38 8.54 23.43
CA GLY A 132 1.43 8.50 21.98
C GLY A 132 2.82 8.35 21.35
N MET A 133 3.84 8.05 22.13
CA MET A 133 5.19 7.79 21.64
C MET A 133 5.47 6.29 21.60
N THR A 134 5.88 5.77 20.44
CA THR A 134 6.35 4.39 20.35
C THR A 134 7.78 4.26 20.87
N SER A 135 8.03 3.25 21.70
CA SER A 135 9.38 2.88 22.12
C SER A 135 10.15 2.11 21.04
N PHE A 136 9.49 1.70 19.98
CA PHE A 136 10.03 0.83 18.93
C PHE A 136 10.02 1.50 17.55
N ALA A 137 10.69 2.65 17.44
CA ALA A 137 10.73 3.46 16.21
C ALA A 137 11.27 2.70 14.99
N GLY A 138 12.21 1.78 15.17
CA GLY A 138 12.82 0.99 14.11
C GLY A 138 11.80 0.11 13.39
N ILE A 139 11.08 -0.73 14.13
CA ILE A 139 10.07 -1.63 13.59
C ILE A 139 8.92 -0.88 12.91
N SER A 140 8.43 0.19 13.53
CA SER A 140 7.34 0.99 13.00
C SER A 140 7.74 1.70 11.70
N THR A 141 8.97 2.20 11.62
CA THR A 141 9.50 2.84 10.41
C THR A 141 9.63 1.84 9.27
N ASP A 142 10.20 0.68 9.53
CA ASP A 142 10.37 -0.35 8.52
C ASP A 142 9.04 -1.00 8.12
N TYR A 143 8.10 -1.11 9.06
CA TYR A 143 6.76 -1.59 8.72
C TYR A 143 6.03 -0.66 7.75
N ARG A 144 6.16 0.66 7.92
CA ARG A 144 5.59 1.64 6.98
C ARG A 144 6.23 1.53 5.59
N ARG A 145 7.55 1.33 5.51
CA ARG A 145 8.26 1.11 4.24
C ARG A 145 7.80 -0.19 3.56
N PHE A 146 7.77 -1.28 4.32
CA PHE A 146 7.25 -2.56 3.85
C PHE A 146 5.79 -2.44 3.35
N TYR A 147 4.96 -1.72 4.09
CA TYR A 147 3.55 -1.58 3.73
C TYR A 147 3.37 -0.76 2.45
N SER A 148 4.13 0.31 2.28
CA SER A 148 4.20 1.06 1.02
C SER A 148 4.60 0.15 -0.16
N ASP A 149 5.61 -0.71 0.03
CA ASP A 149 6.03 -1.69 -0.97
C ASP A 149 4.94 -2.74 -1.26
N SER A 150 4.25 -3.20 -0.24
CA SER A 150 3.13 -4.15 -0.40
C SER A 150 1.98 -3.56 -1.23
N MET A 151 1.64 -2.29 -0.99
CA MET A 151 0.62 -1.59 -1.78
C MET A 151 1.09 -1.36 -3.22
N LEU A 152 2.35 -0.96 -3.41
CA LEU A 152 2.93 -0.82 -4.75
C LEU A 152 2.90 -2.13 -5.53
N ASN A 153 3.16 -3.25 -4.86
CA ASN A 153 3.08 -4.58 -5.49
C ASN A 153 1.66 -4.92 -5.94
N CYS A 154 0.61 -4.50 -5.21
CA CYS A 154 -0.77 -4.64 -5.66
C CYS A 154 -1.04 -3.84 -6.94
N TYR A 155 -0.59 -2.58 -6.98
CA TYR A 155 -0.69 -1.74 -8.18
C TYR A 155 0.01 -2.40 -9.37
N LYS A 156 1.27 -2.82 -9.20
CA LYS A 156 2.06 -3.48 -10.26
C LYS A 156 1.38 -4.73 -10.77
N LEU A 157 0.82 -5.55 -9.89
CA LEU A 157 0.11 -6.79 -10.25
C LEU A 157 -1.05 -6.54 -11.22
N GLU A 158 -1.86 -5.51 -10.96
CA GLU A 158 -2.98 -5.15 -11.82
C GLU A 158 -2.53 -4.43 -13.10
N ARG A 159 -1.56 -3.49 -13.00
CA ARG A 159 -0.94 -2.82 -14.14
C ARG A 159 -0.36 -3.84 -15.13
N ASP A 160 0.40 -4.78 -14.64
CA ASP A 160 1.06 -5.79 -15.47
C ASP A 160 0.03 -6.72 -16.13
N ALA A 161 -1.08 -6.99 -15.44
CA ALA A 161 -2.19 -7.75 -16.01
C ALA A 161 -2.88 -7.00 -17.18
N VAL A 162 -3.01 -5.67 -17.07
CA VAL A 162 -3.52 -4.83 -18.18
C VAL A 162 -2.52 -4.78 -19.33
N LYS A 163 -1.25 -4.48 -19.04
CA LYS A 163 -0.20 -4.35 -20.06
C LYS A 163 0.13 -5.68 -20.77
N ALA A 164 -0.11 -6.82 -20.14
CA ALA A 164 0.00 -8.13 -20.79
C ALA A 164 -1.02 -8.33 -21.93
N ILE A 165 -2.14 -7.62 -21.90
CA ILE A 165 -3.18 -7.66 -22.94
C ILE A 165 -3.08 -6.46 -23.89
N ILE A 166 -2.75 -5.29 -23.34
CA ILE A 166 -2.66 -4.01 -24.06
C ILE A 166 -1.28 -3.40 -23.73
N PRO A 167 -0.20 -3.79 -24.45
CA PRO A 167 1.16 -3.38 -24.10
C PRO A 167 1.38 -1.86 -24.03
N ASP A 168 0.71 -1.12 -24.90
CA ASP A 168 0.83 0.35 -24.98
C ASP A 168 -0.18 1.10 -24.10
N ALA A 169 -0.89 0.40 -23.21
CA ALA A 169 -1.83 1.05 -22.30
C ALA A 169 -1.11 2.03 -21.37
N LEU A 170 -1.59 3.27 -21.32
CA LEU A 170 -1.19 4.21 -20.28
C LEU A 170 -1.93 3.86 -18.99
N VAL A 171 -1.18 3.66 -17.91
CA VAL A 171 -1.72 3.18 -16.63
C VAL A 171 -1.35 4.15 -15.52
N THR A 172 -2.32 4.47 -14.68
CA THR A 172 -2.17 5.35 -13.53
C THR A 172 -2.96 4.82 -12.33
N THR A 173 -2.75 5.44 -11.19
CA THR A 173 -3.65 5.48 -10.03
C THR A 173 -3.56 6.85 -9.39
N ASN A 174 -4.60 7.29 -8.69
CA ASN A 174 -4.55 8.55 -7.98
C ASN A 174 -3.88 8.38 -6.60
N LEU A 175 -2.88 9.22 -6.33
CA LEU A 175 -2.24 9.32 -5.04
C LEU A 175 -3.00 10.34 -4.17
N MET A 176 -3.07 10.08 -2.87
CA MET A 176 -3.68 11.02 -1.92
C MET A 176 -2.66 12.10 -1.57
N GLY A 177 -2.85 13.33 -1.97
CA GLY A 177 -1.92 14.45 -1.91
C GLY A 177 -0.91 14.47 -0.74
N THR A 178 -1.39 14.51 0.50
CA THR A 178 -0.53 14.60 1.70
C THR A 178 -0.42 13.28 2.49
N PHE A 179 -0.79 12.15 1.92
CA PHE A 179 -0.73 10.87 2.61
C PHE A 179 0.71 10.35 2.73
N LYS A 180 1.23 10.30 3.95
CA LYS A 180 2.63 9.92 4.25
C LYS A 180 2.89 8.42 4.25
N GLY A 181 1.86 7.60 4.05
CA GLY A 181 1.95 6.13 4.11
C GLY A 181 2.56 5.47 2.87
N LEU A 182 2.75 6.21 1.79
CA LEU A 182 3.34 5.72 0.54
C LEU A 182 4.58 6.53 0.16
N ASP A 183 5.58 5.85 -0.39
CA ASP A 183 6.77 6.47 -1.00
C ASP A 183 6.44 6.89 -2.44
N TYR A 184 5.97 8.12 -2.62
CA TYR A 184 5.54 8.63 -3.92
C TYR A 184 6.66 8.66 -4.97
N PHE A 185 7.91 8.88 -4.59
CA PHE A 185 9.03 8.81 -5.52
C PHE A 185 9.23 7.40 -6.08
N LYS A 186 9.03 6.38 -5.25
CA LYS A 186 9.09 4.98 -5.68
C LYS A 186 7.88 4.62 -6.56
N TRP A 187 6.70 5.10 -6.19
CA TRP A 187 5.46 4.88 -6.95
C TRP A 187 5.49 5.54 -8.33
N ALA A 188 5.96 6.79 -8.43
CA ALA A 188 6.03 7.54 -9.68
C ALA A 188 6.85 6.82 -10.76
N LYS A 189 7.90 6.10 -10.38
CA LYS A 189 8.72 5.30 -11.32
C LYS A 189 7.99 4.12 -11.95
N GLU A 190 6.89 3.69 -11.35
CA GLU A 190 6.10 2.54 -11.78
C GLU A 190 4.82 2.95 -12.52
N MET A 191 4.54 4.25 -12.64
CA MET A 191 3.33 4.81 -13.26
C MET A 191 3.68 5.43 -14.61
N ASP A 192 2.80 5.28 -15.60
CA ASP A 192 2.95 5.98 -16.88
C ASP A 192 2.50 7.45 -16.77
N ILE A 193 1.56 7.72 -15.87
CA ILE A 193 1.06 9.07 -15.57
C ILE A 193 0.97 9.16 -14.05
N VAL A 194 1.63 10.14 -13.46
CA VAL A 194 1.50 10.46 -12.03
C VAL A 194 0.27 11.35 -11.86
N SER A 195 -0.65 10.94 -11.01
CA SER A 195 -1.82 11.72 -10.67
C SER A 195 -2.08 11.68 -9.18
N TRP A 196 -2.62 12.74 -8.64
CA TRP A 196 -2.98 12.83 -7.25
C TRP A 196 -4.30 13.55 -7.03
N ASP A 197 -4.90 13.36 -5.85
CA ASP A 197 -6.11 14.03 -5.46
C ASP A 197 -5.80 15.45 -4.96
N ASN A 198 -6.57 16.39 -5.43
CA ASN A 198 -6.48 17.79 -5.01
C ASN A 198 -7.89 18.35 -4.72
N TYR A 199 -8.24 18.40 -3.44
CA TYR A 199 -9.54 18.90 -2.95
C TYR A 199 -9.32 20.09 -2.02
N PRO A 200 -8.95 21.28 -2.54
CA PRO A 200 -8.78 22.45 -1.70
C PRO A 200 -10.12 22.82 -1.05
N ALA A 201 -10.13 22.98 0.27
CA ALA A 201 -11.30 23.50 0.97
C ALA A 201 -11.55 24.95 0.58
N TYR A 202 -12.78 25.44 0.77
CA TYR A 202 -13.16 26.81 0.39
C TYR A 202 -12.27 27.89 1.04
N ASP A 203 -11.76 27.61 2.23
CA ASP A 203 -10.89 28.49 3.02
C ASP A 203 -9.40 28.17 2.88
N THR A 204 -9.03 27.26 1.96
CA THR A 204 -7.63 26.92 1.73
C THR A 204 -6.87 28.14 1.21
N PRO A 205 -5.72 28.50 1.83
CA PRO A 205 -4.91 29.60 1.36
C PRO A 205 -4.54 29.45 -0.12
N TRP A 206 -4.68 30.54 -0.88
CA TRP A 206 -4.39 30.56 -2.32
C TRP A 206 -2.98 30.07 -2.65
N SER A 207 -2.01 30.34 -1.77
CA SER A 207 -0.63 29.85 -1.91
C SER A 207 -0.51 28.34 -1.92
N MET A 208 -1.34 27.63 -1.13
CA MET A 208 -1.37 26.16 -1.14
C MET A 208 -1.94 25.61 -2.44
N VAL A 209 -3.02 26.24 -2.95
CA VAL A 209 -3.62 25.84 -4.24
C VAL A 209 -2.61 26.04 -5.37
N CYS A 210 -1.92 27.18 -5.40
CA CYS A 210 -0.89 27.49 -6.39
C CYS A 210 0.30 26.54 -6.28
N LEU A 211 0.76 26.22 -5.07
CA LEU A 211 1.87 25.28 -4.85
C LEU A 211 1.57 23.89 -5.41
N LEU A 212 0.38 23.37 -5.11
CA LEU A 212 -0.06 22.05 -5.61
C LEU A 212 -0.17 22.04 -7.15
N TYR A 213 -0.70 23.10 -7.74
CA TYR A 213 -0.83 23.24 -9.19
C TYR A 213 0.53 23.36 -9.89
N THR A 214 1.46 24.12 -9.32
CA THR A 214 2.78 24.36 -9.95
C THR A 214 3.73 23.18 -9.76
N SER A 215 3.64 22.42 -8.67
CA SER A 215 4.47 21.22 -8.47
C SER A 215 4.12 20.11 -9.45
N ASP A 216 2.85 20.00 -9.84
CA ASP A 216 2.39 19.04 -10.86
C ASP A 216 2.99 19.38 -12.24
N ALA A 217 3.06 20.66 -12.58
CA ALA A 217 3.64 21.11 -13.86
C ALA A 217 5.18 21.04 -13.92
N ALA A 218 5.87 20.94 -12.79
CA ALA A 218 7.33 20.89 -12.75
C ALA A 218 7.90 19.49 -13.03
N ASP A 219 7.15 18.44 -12.73
CA ASP A 219 7.60 17.04 -12.93
C ASP A 219 7.54 16.59 -14.41
N GLU A 220 6.83 17.31 -15.26
CA GLU A 220 6.75 16.99 -16.69
C GLU A 220 8.00 17.38 -17.49
N ARG A 221 9.02 18.00 -16.87
CA ARG A 221 10.16 18.61 -17.56
C ARG A 221 11.54 18.16 -17.11
N SER A 222 11.64 17.14 -16.24
CA SER A 222 12.94 16.63 -15.75
C SER A 222 13.31 15.28 -16.33
#